data_0d00b26d11883bdcfc02fad863a1d3d8
#
_entry.id   0d00b26d11883bdcfc02fad863a1d3d8
#
_cell.length_a   1.000
_cell.length_b   1.000
_cell.length_c   1.000
_cell.angle_alpha   90.00
_cell.angle_beta   90.00
_cell.angle_gamma   90.00
#
_symmetry.space_group_name_H-M   'P 1'
#
loop_
_entity.id
_entity.type
_entity.pdbx_description
1 polymer ?
#
loop_
_entity_poly.entity_id
_entity_poly.type
_entity_poly.pdbx_seq_one_letter_code
_entity_poly.pdbx_strand_id
1 'polypeptide(L)'
;MNKTKATNGKDLTKDDLLDFAIYDDVQTAAYQNVSDAIINEVKINGEQSSMTKGDTEDYTVSSEAGNGTNGIEQGRTRYKVTFKDKGLQAIATKANALNAKPVEIDVTVKFTLAKDLSSFIAKGLKNESGFIPGHGKGIDPKPTPGGSETTKFVKFQIKKVNGTDGKSPLAGAKFAIFANKDQADACVKANDRTNCTGATANFVNAEAGTGTDGIATGAATNSAFEVKVTNAQQPFYVVETVAPKGFVLSPKVEQVVARNTADPTTGSTDGGHYDAATSTFTYTFKDLPNGGPDGGDNWFKLPKTGAAGVIIFALIGLGLVGSGMFVFLKNRKKEEEQAA
;
A
#
# COMPACT_ATOMS: atom_id res chain seq x y z
N MET A 1 -8.49 -23.55 -15.15
CA MET A 1 -8.28 -24.74 -16.04
C MET A 1 -9.53 -24.92 -16.88
N ASN A 2 -9.39 -25.05 -18.22
CA ASN A 2 -10.53 -25.15 -19.16
C ASN A 2 -10.81 -26.58 -19.64
N LYS A 3 -10.08 -27.57 -19.14
CA LYS A 3 -10.30 -28.97 -19.50
C LYS A 3 -11.49 -29.51 -18.72
N THR A 4 -12.53 -29.94 -19.42
CA THR A 4 -13.80 -30.40 -18.82
C THR A 4 -14.09 -31.87 -19.16
N LYS A 5 -13.35 -32.43 -20.11
CA LYS A 5 -13.46 -33.83 -20.52
C LYS A 5 -12.07 -34.38 -20.83
N ALA A 6 -11.89 -35.65 -20.62
CA ALA A 6 -10.73 -36.40 -21.09
C ALA A 6 -10.70 -36.46 -22.64
N THR A 7 -9.55 -36.80 -23.20
CA THR A 7 -9.37 -36.88 -24.67
C THR A 7 -10.36 -37.80 -25.34
N ASN A 8 -10.86 -38.82 -24.63
CA ASN A 8 -11.86 -39.77 -25.09
C ASN A 8 -13.32 -39.31 -24.91
N GLY A 9 -13.56 -38.08 -24.48
CA GLY A 9 -14.88 -37.50 -24.22
C GLY A 9 -15.55 -37.93 -22.91
N LYS A 10 -14.89 -38.78 -22.11
CA LYS A 10 -15.37 -39.20 -20.77
C LYS A 10 -15.06 -38.15 -19.73
N ASP A 11 -15.64 -38.33 -18.55
CA ASP A 11 -15.33 -37.48 -17.37
C ASP A 11 -13.85 -37.55 -17.04
N LEU A 12 -13.32 -36.41 -16.51
CA LEU A 12 -11.93 -36.35 -16.08
C LEU A 12 -11.73 -37.20 -14.82
N THR A 13 -10.59 -37.85 -14.79
CA THR A 13 -10.05 -38.54 -13.61
C THR A 13 -8.74 -37.89 -13.18
N LYS A 14 -8.24 -38.25 -12.02
CA LYS A 14 -6.89 -37.79 -11.58
C LYS A 14 -5.80 -38.20 -12.58
N ASP A 15 -5.95 -39.36 -13.26
CA ASP A 15 -4.96 -39.87 -14.21
C ASP A 15 -4.92 -39.08 -15.54
N ASP A 16 -5.90 -38.21 -15.78
CA ASP A 16 -5.90 -37.27 -16.90
C ASP A 16 -5.22 -35.94 -16.56
N LEU A 17 -4.84 -35.77 -15.30
CA LEU A 17 -4.27 -34.54 -14.73
C LEU A 17 -2.89 -34.76 -14.10
N LEU A 18 -2.22 -35.86 -14.44
CA LEU A 18 -0.88 -36.15 -13.88
C LEU A 18 0.06 -34.97 -14.04
N ASP A 19 0.91 -34.77 -13.07
CA ASP A 19 1.94 -33.71 -13.01
C ASP A 19 1.42 -32.25 -13.10
N PHE A 20 0.10 -32.06 -12.98
CA PHE A 20 -0.44 -30.72 -12.95
C PHE A 20 0.15 -29.92 -11.78
N ALA A 21 0.73 -28.77 -12.13
CA ALA A 21 1.35 -27.88 -11.16
C ALA A 21 1.16 -26.41 -11.56
N ILE A 22 1.20 -25.53 -10.56
CA ILE A 22 1.24 -24.08 -10.74
C ILE A 22 2.56 -23.59 -10.19
N TYR A 23 3.19 -22.63 -10.87
CA TYR A 23 4.46 -22.09 -10.42
C TYR A 23 4.49 -20.56 -10.48
N ASP A 24 5.37 -20.00 -9.65
CA ASP A 24 5.68 -18.59 -9.58
C ASP A 24 7.21 -18.41 -9.57
N ASP A 25 7.74 -17.64 -10.53
CA ASP A 25 9.16 -17.37 -10.71
C ASP A 25 9.49 -15.99 -10.13
N VAL A 26 9.91 -15.98 -8.87
CA VAL A 26 10.17 -14.75 -8.13
C VAL A 26 11.62 -14.28 -8.26
N GLN A 27 11.86 -12.99 -8.31
CA GLN A 27 13.20 -12.43 -8.22
C GLN A 27 13.71 -12.55 -6.78
N THR A 28 14.61 -13.50 -6.54
CA THR A 28 15.03 -13.94 -5.20
C THR A 28 15.53 -12.78 -4.32
N ALA A 29 16.30 -11.86 -4.89
CA ALA A 29 16.88 -10.73 -4.15
C ALA A 29 15.84 -9.68 -3.69
N ALA A 30 14.61 -9.74 -4.22
CA ALA A 30 13.55 -8.79 -3.87
C ALA A 30 12.82 -9.13 -2.57
N TYR A 31 13.05 -10.31 -2.01
CA TYR A 31 12.27 -10.83 -0.89
C TYR A 31 13.15 -11.33 0.24
N GLN A 32 12.63 -11.25 1.47
CA GLN A 32 13.25 -11.82 2.67
C GLN A 32 12.73 -13.24 2.89
N ASN A 33 13.62 -14.13 3.38
CA ASN A 33 13.25 -15.46 3.89
C ASN A 33 12.33 -16.25 2.94
N VAL A 34 12.68 -16.27 1.65
CA VAL A 34 11.90 -16.98 0.65
C VAL A 34 12.05 -18.48 0.88
N SER A 35 10.98 -19.13 1.31
CA SER A 35 10.90 -20.56 1.60
C SER A 35 9.54 -21.11 1.16
N ASP A 36 9.32 -22.40 1.24
CA ASP A 36 8.03 -23.05 0.92
C ASP A 36 6.85 -22.51 1.74
N ALA A 37 7.12 -21.82 2.85
CA ALA A 37 6.10 -21.19 3.69
C ALA A 37 5.42 -19.97 3.05
N ILE A 38 5.95 -19.47 1.92
CA ILE A 38 5.31 -18.37 1.19
C ILE A 38 3.97 -18.74 0.57
N ILE A 39 3.76 -20.02 0.24
CA ILE A 39 2.45 -20.52 -0.22
C ILE A 39 1.52 -20.59 0.99
N ASN A 40 0.65 -19.62 1.09
CA ASN A 40 -0.21 -19.45 2.26
C ASN A 40 -1.50 -20.24 2.15
N GLU A 41 -2.05 -20.36 0.96
CA GLU A 41 -3.34 -20.99 0.73
C GLU A 41 -3.48 -21.46 -0.72
N VAL A 42 -4.15 -22.62 -0.92
CA VAL A 42 -4.56 -23.12 -2.23
C VAL A 42 -6.03 -23.48 -2.17
N LYS A 43 -6.84 -22.91 -3.06
CA LYS A 43 -8.30 -23.11 -3.10
C LYS A 43 -8.77 -23.49 -4.50
N ILE A 44 -9.91 -24.13 -4.59
CA ILE A 44 -10.63 -24.42 -5.83
C ILE A 44 -11.89 -23.55 -5.88
N ASN A 45 -12.06 -22.74 -6.93
CA ASN A 45 -13.24 -21.90 -7.18
C ASN A 45 -13.66 -21.03 -6.00
N GLY A 46 -12.69 -20.49 -5.22
CA GLY A 46 -12.97 -19.63 -4.07
C GLY A 46 -13.67 -20.33 -2.91
N GLU A 47 -13.60 -21.67 -2.82
CA GLU A 47 -14.19 -22.43 -1.71
C GLU A 47 -13.63 -21.96 -0.36
N GLN A 48 -14.47 -22.06 0.70
CA GLN A 48 -14.04 -21.63 2.02
C GLN A 48 -12.92 -22.50 2.62
N SER A 49 -12.91 -23.80 2.28
CA SER A 49 -11.88 -24.73 2.74
C SER A 49 -10.67 -24.70 1.79
N SER A 50 -9.49 -24.50 2.34
CA SER A 50 -8.24 -24.63 1.61
C SER A 50 -7.87 -26.09 1.40
N MET A 51 -7.18 -26.37 0.28
CA MET A 51 -6.51 -27.65 0.07
C MET A 51 -5.38 -27.83 1.09
N THR A 52 -5.04 -29.08 1.39
CA THR A 52 -4.06 -29.43 2.44
C THR A 52 -2.70 -29.72 1.81
N LYS A 53 -1.63 -29.11 2.35
CA LYS A 53 -0.25 -29.38 1.97
C LYS A 53 0.26 -30.66 2.61
N GLY A 54 0.90 -31.52 1.84
CA GLY A 54 1.55 -32.75 2.34
C GLY A 54 1.76 -33.79 1.25
N ASP A 55 2.71 -34.71 1.45
CA ASP A 55 3.05 -35.73 0.46
C ASP A 55 1.91 -36.71 0.13
N THR A 56 1.04 -36.96 1.10
CA THR A 56 -0.15 -37.81 0.99
C THR A 56 -1.46 -37.00 0.90
N GLU A 57 -1.32 -35.69 0.90
CA GLU A 57 -2.44 -34.74 0.90
C GLU A 57 -2.71 -34.18 -0.51
N ASP A 58 -3.28 -32.98 -0.61
CA ASP A 58 -3.75 -32.44 -1.88
C ASP A 58 -2.60 -31.94 -2.76
N TYR A 59 -1.53 -31.37 -2.17
CA TYR A 59 -0.41 -30.83 -2.91
C TYR A 59 0.89 -30.79 -2.11
N THR A 60 1.99 -30.69 -2.84
CA THR A 60 3.33 -30.38 -2.29
C THR A 60 3.84 -29.07 -2.84
N VAL A 61 4.77 -28.44 -2.12
CA VAL A 61 5.50 -27.26 -2.59
C VAL A 61 6.97 -27.61 -2.70
N SER A 62 7.57 -27.20 -3.81
CA SER A 62 9.03 -27.28 -4.02
C SER A 62 9.56 -25.95 -4.48
N SER A 63 10.85 -25.69 -4.26
CA SER A 63 11.54 -24.53 -4.78
C SER A 63 12.78 -24.94 -5.57
N GLU A 64 13.07 -24.21 -6.65
CA GLU A 64 14.22 -24.43 -7.50
C GLU A 64 14.83 -23.09 -7.91
N ALA A 65 16.14 -22.91 -7.67
CA ALA A 65 16.85 -21.70 -8.09
C ALA A 65 17.12 -21.74 -9.60
N GLY A 66 16.91 -20.62 -10.25
CA GLY A 66 17.23 -20.42 -11.67
C GLY A 66 18.74 -20.32 -11.89
N ASN A 67 19.21 -21.07 -12.89
CA ASN A 67 20.59 -21.05 -13.36
C ASN A 67 20.71 -20.61 -14.84
N GLY A 68 19.60 -20.20 -15.45
CA GLY A 68 19.52 -19.80 -16.86
C GLY A 68 19.48 -20.96 -17.85
N THR A 69 19.64 -22.21 -17.41
CA THR A 69 19.63 -23.42 -18.28
C THR A 69 18.53 -24.41 -17.92
N ASN A 70 17.97 -24.31 -16.71
CA ASN A 70 16.86 -25.16 -16.23
C ASN A 70 15.45 -24.59 -16.56
N GLY A 71 15.37 -23.65 -17.50
CA GLY A 71 14.09 -22.99 -17.84
C GLY A 71 13.62 -21.96 -16.83
N ILE A 72 14.49 -21.60 -15.88
CA ILE A 72 14.28 -20.55 -14.89
C ILE A 72 15.40 -19.53 -15.08
N GLU A 73 15.06 -18.25 -15.18
CA GLU A 73 16.03 -17.16 -15.34
C GLU A 73 16.96 -17.08 -14.12
N GLN A 74 18.24 -16.81 -14.37
CA GLN A 74 19.22 -16.63 -13.30
C GLN A 74 18.80 -15.46 -12.37
N GLY A 75 18.90 -15.67 -11.05
CA GLY A 75 18.46 -14.70 -10.03
C GLY A 75 16.99 -14.81 -9.67
N ARG A 76 16.27 -15.76 -10.27
CA ARG A 76 14.91 -16.13 -9.87
C ARG A 76 14.89 -17.44 -9.11
N THR A 77 13.86 -17.63 -8.32
CA THR A 77 13.52 -18.91 -7.69
C THR A 77 12.10 -19.26 -8.08
N ARG A 78 11.93 -20.45 -8.67
CA ARG A 78 10.62 -21.03 -8.95
C ARG A 78 10.06 -21.70 -7.72
N TYR A 79 8.88 -21.28 -7.29
CA TYR A 79 8.05 -22.00 -6.33
C TYR A 79 6.97 -22.74 -7.08
N LYS A 80 6.88 -24.04 -6.85
CA LYS A 80 5.97 -24.91 -7.59
C LYS A 80 5.04 -25.64 -6.61
N VAL A 81 3.75 -25.46 -6.78
CA VAL A 81 2.67 -26.23 -6.16
C VAL A 81 2.36 -27.37 -7.09
N THR A 82 2.71 -28.59 -6.69
CA THR A 82 2.44 -29.82 -7.45
C THR A 82 1.28 -30.57 -6.81
N PHE A 83 0.21 -30.77 -7.55
CA PHE A 83 -0.97 -31.46 -7.03
C PHE A 83 -0.73 -32.97 -6.97
N LYS A 84 -1.16 -33.59 -5.89
CA LYS A 84 -1.06 -35.03 -5.60
C LYS A 84 -2.38 -35.70 -5.93
N ASP A 85 -2.41 -37.02 -5.89
CA ASP A 85 -3.58 -37.83 -6.25
C ASP A 85 -4.88 -37.31 -5.65
N LYS A 86 -4.88 -36.94 -4.38
CA LYS A 86 -6.04 -36.42 -3.66
C LYS A 86 -6.51 -35.08 -4.21
N GLY A 87 -5.57 -34.15 -4.41
CA GLY A 87 -5.86 -32.85 -5.02
C GLY A 87 -6.28 -32.95 -6.49
N LEU A 88 -5.62 -33.80 -7.27
CA LEU A 88 -6.00 -34.05 -8.66
C LEU A 88 -7.41 -34.64 -8.77
N GLN A 89 -7.79 -35.55 -7.87
CA GLN A 89 -9.14 -36.10 -7.79
C GLN A 89 -10.17 -35.02 -7.45
N ALA A 90 -9.86 -34.14 -6.50
CA ALA A 90 -10.73 -33.02 -6.15
C ALA A 90 -10.95 -32.07 -7.35
N ILE A 91 -9.87 -31.72 -8.05
CA ILE A 91 -9.92 -30.89 -9.26
C ILE A 91 -10.75 -31.55 -10.36
N ALA A 92 -10.53 -32.85 -10.65
CA ALA A 92 -11.28 -33.59 -11.65
C ALA A 92 -12.80 -33.66 -11.30
N THR A 93 -13.11 -33.97 -10.05
CA THR A 93 -14.50 -34.01 -9.57
C THR A 93 -15.18 -32.65 -9.77
N LYS A 94 -14.50 -31.56 -9.43
CA LYS A 94 -15.03 -30.20 -9.62
C LYS A 94 -15.22 -29.86 -11.09
N ALA A 95 -14.26 -30.20 -11.93
CA ALA A 95 -14.33 -29.96 -13.38
C ALA A 95 -15.52 -30.69 -14.02
N ASN A 96 -15.79 -31.93 -13.60
CA ASN A 96 -16.92 -32.72 -14.12
C ASN A 96 -18.27 -32.13 -13.66
N ALA A 97 -18.33 -31.57 -12.43
CA ALA A 97 -19.56 -30.99 -11.88
C ALA A 97 -19.94 -29.63 -12.50
N LEU A 98 -18.97 -28.89 -13.07
CA LEU A 98 -19.19 -27.52 -13.55
C LEU A 98 -19.77 -27.43 -14.98
N ASN A 99 -20.12 -28.52 -15.63
CA ASN A 99 -20.75 -28.54 -16.98
C ASN A 99 -20.10 -27.57 -17.98
N ALA A 100 -18.80 -27.76 -18.23
CA ALA A 100 -17.98 -26.95 -19.13
C ALA A 100 -17.56 -25.54 -18.63
N LYS A 101 -17.87 -25.18 -17.41
CA LYS A 101 -17.26 -23.96 -16.81
C LYS A 101 -15.84 -24.27 -16.38
N PRO A 102 -14.92 -23.29 -16.49
CA PRO A 102 -13.54 -23.48 -16.07
C PRO A 102 -13.44 -23.71 -14.55
N VAL A 103 -12.54 -24.59 -14.15
CA VAL A 103 -12.12 -24.70 -12.75
C VAL A 103 -11.06 -23.64 -12.51
N GLU A 104 -11.29 -22.80 -11.50
CA GLU A 104 -10.32 -21.83 -11.01
C GLU A 104 -9.54 -22.45 -9.86
N ILE A 105 -8.24 -22.22 -9.82
CA ILE A 105 -7.37 -22.64 -8.73
C ILE A 105 -6.63 -21.40 -8.28
N ASP A 106 -6.92 -21.01 -7.04
CA ASP A 106 -6.35 -19.84 -6.40
C ASP A 106 -5.16 -20.24 -5.53
N VAL A 107 -3.99 -19.76 -5.86
CA VAL A 107 -2.78 -19.92 -5.04
C VAL A 107 -2.42 -18.58 -4.44
N THR A 108 -2.60 -18.46 -3.13
CA THR A 108 -2.23 -17.24 -2.40
C THR A 108 -0.80 -17.35 -1.92
N VAL A 109 0.02 -16.39 -2.35
CA VAL A 109 1.44 -16.30 -2.02
C VAL A 109 1.69 -15.06 -1.16
N LYS A 110 2.39 -15.21 -0.05
CA LYS A 110 2.74 -14.12 0.84
C LYS A 110 4.25 -13.90 0.89
N PHE A 111 4.67 -12.77 0.33
CA PHE A 111 6.08 -12.37 0.36
C PHE A 111 6.31 -11.22 1.33
N THR A 112 7.50 -11.20 1.93
CA THR A 112 8.04 -10.04 2.62
C THR A 112 9.14 -9.43 1.76
N LEU A 113 9.01 -8.18 1.39
CA LEU A 113 10.00 -7.48 0.58
C LEU A 113 11.34 -7.39 1.32
N ALA A 114 12.43 -7.44 0.58
CA ALA A 114 13.76 -7.16 1.09
C ALA A 114 13.84 -5.72 1.61
N LYS A 115 14.77 -5.47 2.54
CA LYS A 115 14.99 -4.11 3.07
C LYS A 115 15.59 -3.17 2.02
N ASP A 116 16.41 -3.70 1.12
CA ASP A 116 17.03 -2.96 0.02
C ASP A 116 16.41 -3.41 -1.31
N LEU A 117 15.70 -2.51 -1.96
CA LEU A 117 15.07 -2.69 -3.26
C LEU A 117 15.69 -1.78 -4.34
N SER A 118 16.84 -1.16 -4.06
CA SER A 118 17.49 -0.18 -4.92
C SER A 118 17.73 -0.69 -6.36
N SER A 119 18.06 -1.98 -6.50
CA SER A 119 18.25 -2.62 -7.80
C SER A 119 16.97 -2.77 -8.64
N PHE A 120 15.80 -2.65 -8.00
CA PHE A 120 14.49 -2.80 -8.65
C PHE A 120 13.79 -1.48 -8.94
N ILE A 121 14.27 -0.35 -8.40
CA ILE A 121 13.61 0.95 -8.54
C ILE A 121 13.45 1.34 -10.01
N ALA A 122 14.52 1.30 -10.79
CA ALA A 122 14.47 1.69 -12.20
C ALA A 122 13.78 0.66 -13.10
N LYS A 123 13.97 -0.64 -12.81
CA LYS A 123 13.49 -1.75 -13.66
C LYS A 123 12.07 -2.20 -13.30
N GLY A 124 11.66 -1.96 -12.06
CA GLY A 124 10.52 -2.61 -11.44
C GLY A 124 10.83 -4.06 -11.03
N LEU A 125 9.95 -4.61 -10.24
CA LEU A 125 9.98 -6.01 -9.82
C LEU A 125 9.00 -6.78 -10.68
N LYS A 126 9.50 -7.55 -11.63
CA LYS A 126 8.69 -8.39 -12.51
C LYS A 126 8.48 -9.74 -11.86
N ASN A 127 7.23 -10.08 -11.59
CA ASN A 127 6.82 -11.42 -11.20
C ASN A 127 6.31 -12.18 -12.40
N GLU A 128 6.66 -13.46 -12.52
CA GLU A 128 6.26 -14.34 -13.62
C GLU A 128 5.66 -15.62 -13.06
N SER A 129 4.49 -15.97 -13.55
CA SER A 129 3.80 -17.17 -13.13
C SER A 129 3.46 -18.06 -14.32
N GLY A 130 3.13 -19.29 -14.04
CA GLY A 130 2.70 -20.22 -15.07
C GLY A 130 2.21 -21.54 -14.48
N PHE A 131 2.03 -22.51 -15.34
CA PHE A 131 1.57 -23.82 -14.94
C PHE A 131 2.19 -24.93 -15.81
N ILE A 132 2.24 -26.12 -15.28
CA ILE A 132 2.53 -27.35 -15.98
C ILE A 132 1.19 -28.03 -16.26
N PRO A 133 0.78 -28.20 -17.52
CA PRO A 133 -0.52 -28.78 -17.83
C PRO A 133 -0.63 -30.22 -17.30
N GLY A 134 -1.74 -30.56 -16.71
CA GLY A 134 -2.06 -31.94 -16.39
C GLY A 134 -2.21 -32.76 -17.68
N HIS A 135 -1.76 -34.00 -17.67
CA HIS A 135 -1.71 -34.86 -18.81
C HIS A 135 -2.12 -36.31 -18.49
N GLY A 136 -2.41 -37.09 -19.50
CA GLY A 136 -2.56 -38.53 -19.38
C GLY A 136 -1.20 -39.24 -19.32
N LYS A 137 -1.22 -40.49 -18.93
CA LYS A 137 -0.02 -41.34 -18.80
C LYS A 137 0.82 -41.36 -20.09
N GLY A 138 2.13 -41.18 -19.94
CA GLY A 138 3.09 -41.27 -21.07
C GLY A 138 3.29 -39.97 -21.86
N ILE A 139 2.77 -38.85 -21.41
CA ILE A 139 2.99 -37.51 -21.99
C ILE A 139 3.95 -36.74 -21.05
N ASP A 140 4.92 -36.05 -21.65
CA ASP A 140 5.83 -35.14 -20.92
C ASP A 140 5.40 -33.69 -21.16
N PRO A 141 4.72 -33.03 -20.20
CA PRO A 141 4.21 -31.69 -20.40
C PRO A 141 5.32 -30.64 -20.23
N LYS A 142 5.29 -29.64 -21.10
CA LYS A 142 6.18 -28.50 -20.94
C LYS A 142 5.51 -27.38 -20.07
N PRO A 143 6.28 -26.68 -19.27
CA PRO A 143 5.79 -25.49 -18.57
C PRO A 143 5.17 -24.50 -19.55
N THR A 144 4.00 -23.99 -19.21
CA THR A 144 3.29 -22.97 -19.96
C THR A 144 3.34 -21.67 -19.18
N PRO A 145 3.96 -20.60 -19.73
CA PRO A 145 3.90 -19.29 -19.11
C PRO A 145 2.45 -18.82 -18.96
N GLY A 146 2.11 -18.30 -17.81
CA GLY A 146 0.80 -17.72 -17.52
C GLY A 146 0.80 -16.23 -17.79
N GLY A 147 1.18 -15.44 -16.81
CA GLY A 147 1.23 -14.00 -16.90
C GLY A 147 2.48 -13.43 -16.24
N SER A 148 2.70 -12.16 -16.46
CA SER A 148 3.70 -11.39 -15.71
C SER A 148 3.12 -10.07 -15.28
N GLU A 149 3.43 -9.69 -14.04
CA GLU A 149 3.10 -8.39 -13.47
C GLU A 149 4.38 -7.68 -13.04
N THR A 150 4.43 -6.37 -13.25
CA THR A 150 5.56 -5.55 -12.83
C THR A 150 5.13 -4.58 -11.76
N THR A 151 5.63 -4.77 -10.56
CA THR A 151 5.49 -3.80 -9.48
C THR A 151 6.60 -2.76 -9.62
N LYS A 152 6.22 -1.50 -9.71
CA LYS A 152 7.15 -0.38 -9.76
C LYS A 152 7.36 0.21 -8.38
N PHE A 153 8.58 0.66 -8.12
CA PHE A 153 8.97 1.32 -6.88
C PHE A 153 9.47 2.73 -7.19
N VAL A 154 9.41 3.56 -6.19
CA VAL A 154 9.99 4.90 -6.20
C VAL A 154 10.68 5.14 -4.87
N LYS A 155 11.81 5.82 -4.89
CA LYS A 155 12.38 6.36 -3.67
C LYS A 155 11.46 7.46 -3.17
N PHE A 156 11.10 7.40 -1.90
CA PHE A 156 10.31 8.45 -1.27
C PHE A 156 11.17 9.23 -0.30
N GLN A 157 11.05 10.54 -0.34
CA GLN A 157 11.65 11.41 0.66
C GLN A 157 10.71 12.54 1.04
N ILE A 158 10.86 13.05 2.25
CA ILE A 158 10.15 14.22 2.73
C ILE A 158 11.14 15.38 2.69
N LYS A 159 10.71 16.50 2.09
CA LYS A 159 11.41 17.78 2.18
C LYS A 159 10.67 18.69 3.15
N LYS A 160 11.30 19.02 4.25
CA LYS A 160 10.75 19.91 5.27
C LYS A 160 11.18 21.34 5.00
N VAL A 161 10.22 22.25 4.91
CA VAL A 161 10.50 23.67 4.64
C VAL A 161 9.70 24.60 5.53
N ASN A 162 10.19 25.81 5.69
CA ASN A 162 9.47 26.89 6.34
C ASN A 162 8.22 27.26 5.53
N GLY A 163 7.05 27.16 6.14
CA GLY A 163 5.77 27.45 5.52
C GLY A 163 5.54 28.94 5.20
N THR A 164 6.32 29.84 5.81
CA THR A 164 6.22 31.28 5.55
C THR A 164 6.75 31.62 4.15
N ASP A 165 7.88 31.05 3.75
CA ASP A 165 8.51 31.31 2.44
C ASP A 165 8.34 30.12 1.48
N GLY A 166 7.96 28.97 1.98
CA GLY A 166 7.78 27.74 1.21
C GLY A 166 9.06 27.12 0.65
N LYS A 167 10.25 27.59 1.05
CA LYS A 167 11.53 27.27 0.42
C LYS A 167 12.64 26.93 1.40
N SER A 168 12.80 27.71 2.50
CA SER A 168 13.90 27.55 3.45
C SER A 168 13.83 26.16 4.10
N PRO A 169 14.88 25.32 3.97
CA PRO A 169 14.88 23.97 4.51
C PRO A 169 14.94 24.01 6.05
N LEU A 170 14.31 23.03 6.70
CA LEU A 170 14.25 22.91 8.15
C LEU A 170 14.85 21.60 8.63
N ALA A 171 15.85 21.68 9.49
CA ALA A 171 16.52 20.54 10.09
C ALA A 171 15.81 20.07 11.38
N GLY A 172 15.94 18.80 11.70
CA GLY A 172 15.52 18.20 12.98
C GLY A 172 14.06 17.73 13.04
N ALA A 173 13.27 17.86 11.99
CA ALA A 173 11.94 17.27 11.93
C ALA A 173 12.01 15.74 11.87
N LYS A 174 11.11 15.03 12.59
CA LYS A 174 10.95 13.59 12.50
C LYS A 174 9.54 13.22 12.06
N PHE A 175 9.43 12.08 11.37
CA PHE A 175 8.18 11.63 10.77
C PHE A 175 7.92 10.16 11.06
N ALA A 176 6.64 9.80 11.15
CA ALA A 176 6.16 8.44 11.08
C ALA A 176 5.25 8.26 9.86
N ILE A 177 5.33 7.10 9.21
CA ILE A 177 4.56 6.80 8.01
C ILE A 177 3.69 5.57 8.26
N PHE A 178 2.43 5.65 7.87
CA PHE A 178 1.41 4.66 8.12
C PHE A 178 0.74 4.23 6.81
N ALA A 179 0.45 2.94 6.69
CA ALA A 179 -0.43 2.43 5.65
C ALA A 179 -1.92 2.64 5.98
N ASN A 180 -2.26 2.77 7.27
CA ASN A 180 -3.63 2.92 7.76
C ASN A 180 -3.86 4.33 8.31
N LYS A 181 -4.93 4.97 7.83
CA LYS A 181 -5.29 6.33 8.24
C LYS A 181 -5.64 6.44 9.72
N ASP A 182 -6.39 5.47 10.26
CA ASP A 182 -6.84 5.52 11.66
C ASP A 182 -5.65 5.46 12.64
N GLN A 183 -4.60 4.70 12.28
CA GLN A 183 -3.36 4.64 13.05
C GLN A 183 -2.60 5.98 12.98
N ALA A 184 -2.56 6.62 11.81
CA ALA A 184 -1.97 7.95 11.66
C ALA A 184 -2.76 9.01 12.46
N ASP A 185 -4.09 8.97 12.40
CA ASP A 185 -4.96 9.87 13.16
C ASP A 185 -4.81 9.66 14.69
N ALA A 186 -4.64 8.41 15.13
CA ALA A 186 -4.35 8.10 16.52
C ALA A 186 -2.99 8.67 16.97
N CYS A 187 -1.97 8.58 16.11
CA CYS A 187 -0.65 9.14 16.34
C CYS A 187 -0.70 10.67 16.52
N VAL A 188 -1.40 11.38 15.63
CA VAL A 188 -1.55 12.86 15.73
C VAL A 188 -2.23 13.27 17.02
N LYS A 189 -3.18 12.49 17.54
CA LYS A 189 -3.90 12.76 18.78
C LYS A 189 -3.12 12.40 20.05
N ALA A 190 -2.04 11.64 19.91
CA ALA A 190 -1.24 11.24 21.06
C ALA A 190 -0.50 12.44 21.68
N ASN A 191 -0.40 12.45 23.02
CA ASN A 191 0.37 13.46 23.75
C ASN A 191 1.87 13.36 23.44
N ASP A 192 2.36 12.15 23.19
CA ASP A 192 3.73 11.87 22.76
C ASP A 192 3.66 11.08 21.45
N ARG A 193 4.17 11.68 20.37
CA ARG A 193 4.19 11.07 19.04
C ARG A 193 5.47 10.31 18.73
N THR A 194 6.44 10.30 19.63
CA THR A 194 7.75 9.66 19.38
C THR A 194 7.65 8.14 19.33
N ASN A 195 6.60 7.58 19.94
CA ASN A 195 6.36 6.13 20.03
C ASN A 195 5.00 5.72 19.45
N CYS A 196 4.56 6.31 18.35
CA CYS A 196 3.31 5.92 17.71
C CYS A 196 3.33 4.45 17.27
N THR A 197 2.37 3.67 17.75
CA THR A 197 2.19 2.28 17.36
C THR A 197 1.56 2.16 15.97
N GLY A 198 1.94 1.14 15.21
CA GLY A 198 1.36 0.87 13.89
C GLY A 198 2.01 1.63 12.73
N ALA A 199 3.07 2.40 12.97
CA ALA A 199 3.92 2.87 11.89
C ALA A 199 4.45 1.66 11.10
N THR A 200 4.36 1.72 9.78
CA THR A 200 4.77 0.61 8.93
C THR A 200 6.29 0.42 9.03
N ALA A 201 6.74 -0.77 9.37
CA ALA A 201 8.15 -1.09 9.62
C ALA A 201 9.07 -0.81 8.41
N ASN A 202 8.51 -0.79 7.20
CA ASN A 202 9.23 -0.46 5.97
C ASN A 202 9.40 1.05 5.75
N PHE A 203 8.73 1.85 6.56
CA PHE A 203 8.78 3.30 6.57
C PHE A 203 9.27 3.74 7.95
N VAL A 204 10.45 3.28 8.30
CA VAL A 204 10.98 3.53 9.64
C VAL A 204 11.27 5.02 9.78
N ASN A 205 10.85 5.54 10.91
CA ASN A 205 11.21 6.84 11.43
C ASN A 205 12.62 7.24 10.98
N ALA A 206 12.76 8.39 10.36
CA ALA A 206 14.05 9.02 10.24
C ALA A 206 14.52 9.35 11.66
N GLU A 207 15.23 8.42 12.31
CA GLU A 207 15.69 8.60 13.70
C GLU A 207 16.54 9.87 13.85
N ALA A 208 17.31 10.18 12.79
CA ALA A 208 18.13 11.38 12.77
C ALA A 208 17.36 12.68 12.50
N GLY A 209 16.11 12.60 12.03
CA GLY A 209 15.35 13.77 11.57
C GLY A 209 15.83 14.30 10.21
N THR A 210 15.30 15.44 9.79
CA THR A 210 15.74 16.15 8.58
C THR A 210 17.12 16.75 8.75
N GLY A 211 17.95 16.66 7.70
CA GLY A 211 19.24 17.33 7.63
C GLY A 211 19.13 18.83 7.39
N THR A 212 20.26 19.50 7.23
CA THR A 212 20.33 20.93 6.92
C THR A 212 19.73 21.31 5.57
N ASP A 213 19.58 20.34 4.67
CA ASP A 213 18.88 20.45 3.39
C ASP A 213 17.35 20.27 3.53
N GLY A 214 16.87 20.00 4.74
CA GLY A 214 15.46 19.73 5.03
C GLY A 214 14.97 18.33 4.61
N ILE A 215 15.86 17.45 4.17
CA ILE A 215 15.48 16.12 3.68
C ILE A 215 15.43 15.13 4.85
N ALA A 216 14.30 14.45 5.00
CA ALA A 216 14.18 13.25 5.80
C ALA A 216 14.40 12.03 4.90
N THR A 217 15.46 11.30 5.20
CA THR A 217 15.78 10.02 4.59
C THR A 217 15.52 8.89 5.58
N GLY A 218 15.31 7.67 5.09
CA GLY A 218 15.03 6.50 5.93
C GLY A 218 16.08 6.26 7.02
N ALA A 219 15.71 5.48 8.01
CA ALA A 219 16.54 5.19 9.17
C ALA A 219 17.93 4.67 8.77
N ALA A 220 18.91 5.14 9.50
CA ALA A 220 20.26 4.59 9.65
C ALA A 220 21.28 4.77 8.51
N THR A 221 20.93 5.05 7.26
CA THR A 221 21.92 5.05 6.18
C THR A 221 21.80 6.18 5.13
N ASN A 222 21.07 7.26 5.42
CA ASN A 222 20.80 8.32 4.42
C ASN A 222 20.13 7.80 3.13
N SER A 223 19.46 6.66 3.19
CA SER A 223 18.74 6.13 2.06
C SER A 223 17.30 6.65 2.07
N ALA A 224 16.83 7.08 0.92
CA ALA A 224 15.43 7.44 0.73
C ALA A 224 14.54 6.23 1.02
N PHE A 225 13.34 6.45 1.58
CA PHE A 225 12.36 5.39 1.76
C PHE A 225 11.96 4.81 0.40
N GLU A 226 11.83 3.50 0.32
CA GLU A 226 11.34 2.85 -0.88
C GLU A 226 9.84 2.63 -0.75
N VAL A 227 9.08 3.20 -1.66
CA VAL A 227 7.62 3.13 -1.68
C VAL A 227 7.17 2.31 -2.88
N LYS A 228 6.26 1.37 -2.64
CA LYS A 228 5.61 0.64 -3.71
C LYS A 228 4.62 1.55 -4.44
N VAL A 229 4.90 1.83 -5.71
CA VAL A 229 3.96 2.51 -6.60
C VAL A 229 3.19 1.46 -7.38
N THR A 230 1.89 1.37 -7.13
CA THR A 230 0.99 0.49 -7.87
C THR A 230 0.12 1.31 -8.82
N ASN A 231 -0.45 0.66 -9.84
CA ASN A 231 -1.42 1.32 -10.72
C ASN A 231 -2.65 1.85 -9.96
N ALA A 232 -2.91 1.31 -8.78
CA ALA A 232 -4.02 1.72 -7.91
C ALA A 232 -3.71 2.97 -7.07
N GLN A 233 -2.49 3.51 -7.12
CA GLN A 233 -2.08 4.72 -6.38
C GLN A 233 -2.57 4.72 -4.93
N GLN A 234 -2.26 3.65 -4.20
CA GLN A 234 -2.67 3.56 -2.80
C GLN A 234 -1.99 4.64 -1.97
N PRO A 235 -2.76 5.43 -1.22
CA PRO A 235 -2.19 6.44 -0.34
C PRO A 235 -1.49 5.81 0.86
N PHE A 236 -0.49 6.51 1.37
CA PHE A 236 0.03 6.32 2.71
C PHE A 236 -0.06 7.65 3.47
N TYR A 237 0.14 7.61 4.77
CA TYR A 237 -0.14 8.73 5.65
C TYR A 237 1.10 9.11 6.41
N VAL A 238 1.47 10.39 6.35
CA VAL A 238 2.66 10.94 7.00
C VAL A 238 2.24 11.80 8.18
N VAL A 239 2.85 11.56 9.32
CA VAL A 239 2.67 12.32 10.55
C VAL A 239 4.00 12.87 10.99
N GLU A 240 4.07 14.15 11.28
CA GLU A 240 5.21 14.72 11.95
C GLU A 240 5.20 14.34 13.44
N THR A 241 6.28 13.72 13.89
CA THR A 241 6.42 13.26 15.29
C THR A 241 7.27 14.20 16.13
N VAL A 242 8.20 14.91 15.50
CA VAL A 242 9.01 15.96 16.12
C VAL A 242 9.12 17.13 15.16
N ALA A 243 8.75 18.32 15.61
CA ALA A 243 8.91 19.54 14.82
C ALA A 243 10.36 20.06 14.86
N PRO A 244 10.80 20.81 13.84
CA PRO A 244 12.04 21.56 13.89
C PRO A 244 12.06 22.55 15.07
N LYS A 245 13.25 22.83 15.61
CA LYS A 245 13.38 23.81 16.69
C LYS A 245 12.83 25.18 16.27
N GLY A 246 11.90 25.72 17.06
CA GLY A 246 11.26 27.02 16.80
C GLY A 246 10.06 26.95 15.86
N PHE A 247 9.59 25.76 15.52
CA PHE A 247 8.42 25.55 14.67
C PHE A 247 7.32 24.78 15.42
N VAL A 248 6.10 24.90 14.91
CA VAL A 248 4.91 24.24 15.49
C VAL A 248 4.81 22.82 14.96
N LEU A 249 4.62 21.85 15.85
CA LEU A 249 4.33 20.47 15.49
C LEU A 249 3.03 20.39 14.69
N SER A 250 3.08 19.87 13.48
CA SER A 250 1.91 19.80 12.59
C SER A 250 0.77 18.98 13.23
N PRO A 251 -0.44 19.54 13.32
CA PRO A 251 -1.61 18.81 13.82
C PRO A 251 -2.27 17.94 12.76
N LYS A 252 -1.70 17.83 11.56
CA LYS A 252 -2.31 17.16 10.41
C LYS A 252 -1.69 15.81 10.12
N VAL A 253 -2.52 14.92 9.61
CA VAL A 253 -2.10 13.75 8.86
C VAL A 253 -2.05 14.13 7.39
N GLU A 254 -0.89 14.02 6.77
CA GLU A 254 -0.75 14.26 5.34
C GLU A 254 -0.97 12.96 4.58
N GLN A 255 -1.94 12.95 3.68
CA GLN A 255 -2.17 11.84 2.77
C GLN A 255 -1.28 12.02 1.53
N VAL A 256 -0.42 11.04 1.27
CA VAL A 256 0.54 11.08 0.18
C VAL A 256 0.28 9.93 -0.77
N VAL A 257 0.21 10.24 -2.06
CA VAL A 257 0.17 9.27 -3.15
C VAL A 257 1.45 9.42 -3.96
N ALA A 258 2.38 8.48 -3.76
CA ALA A 258 3.62 8.52 -4.54
C ALA A 258 3.36 8.10 -5.99
N ARG A 259 4.08 8.74 -6.91
CA ARG A 259 4.01 8.46 -8.34
C ARG A 259 5.40 8.29 -8.94
N ASN A 260 5.48 7.61 -10.05
CA ASN A 260 6.70 7.42 -10.84
C ASN A 260 6.54 7.93 -12.28
N THR A 261 5.67 8.90 -12.46
CA THR A 261 5.43 9.59 -13.73
C THR A 261 5.72 11.07 -13.55
N ALA A 262 6.05 11.76 -14.65
CA ALA A 262 6.26 13.21 -14.63
C ALA A 262 5.10 13.95 -13.94
N ASP A 263 5.44 15.02 -13.27
CA ASP A 263 4.45 15.87 -12.62
C ASP A 263 3.46 16.43 -13.65
N PRO A 264 2.20 16.64 -13.26
CA PRO A 264 1.22 17.30 -14.11
C PRO A 264 1.74 18.66 -14.58
N THR A 265 1.52 19.00 -15.84
CA THR A 265 1.95 20.27 -16.44
C THR A 265 1.39 21.51 -15.76
N THR A 266 0.29 21.38 -15.03
CA THR A 266 -0.38 22.45 -14.26
C THR A 266 0.23 22.68 -12.87
N GLY A 267 1.36 22.03 -12.55
CA GLY A 267 1.99 22.07 -11.23
C GLY A 267 1.33 21.09 -10.26
N SER A 268 2.14 20.49 -9.37
CA SER A 268 1.62 19.62 -8.34
C SER A 268 0.98 20.45 -7.24
N THR A 269 -0.35 20.33 -7.08
CA THR A 269 -1.09 20.96 -5.98
C THR A 269 -1.04 20.14 -4.70
N ASP A 270 -0.52 18.91 -4.77
CA ASP A 270 -0.46 17.94 -3.68
C ASP A 270 0.84 17.97 -2.87
N GLY A 271 1.76 18.90 -3.17
CA GLY A 271 3.06 19.00 -2.49
C GLY A 271 4.10 17.97 -2.94
N GLY A 272 3.77 17.09 -3.88
CA GLY A 272 4.65 16.03 -4.36
C GLY A 272 5.35 16.39 -5.68
N HIS A 273 6.60 15.96 -5.82
CA HIS A 273 7.43 16.12 -7.03
C HIS A 273 8.16 14.82 -7.34
N TYR A 274 8.10 14.36 -8.59
CA TYR A 274 8.84 13.19 -9.06
C TYR A 274 10.01 13.58 -9.94
N ASP A 275 11.21 13.21 -9.52
CA ASP A 275 12.44 13.32 -10.30
C ASP A 275 12.74 11.98 -11.00
N ALA A 276 12.61 11.98 -12.32
CA ALA A 276 12.83 10.76 -13.13
C ALA A 276 14.31 10.36 -13.20
N ALA A 277 15.25 11.31 -13.05
CA ALA A 277 16.68 11.02 -13.12
C ALA A 277 17.16 10.20 -11.93
N THR A 278 16.59 10.44 -10.75
CA THR A 278 16.91 9.74 -9.51
C THR A 278 15.86 8.71 -9.10
N SER A 279 14.74 8.63 -9.84
CA SER A 279 13.57 7.84 -9.49
C SER A 279 13.04 8.16 -8.08
N THR A 280 13.06 9.44 -7.72
CA THR A 280 12.69 9.91 -6.37
C THR A 280 11.41 10.72 -6.39
N PHE A 281 10.47 10.36 -5.54
CA PHE A 281 9.28 11.17 -5.26
C PHE A 281 9.49 11.92 -3.95
N THR A 282 9.51 13.25 -4.04
CA THR A 282 9.68 14.15 -2.88
C THR A 282 8.33 14.75 -2.51
N TYR A 283 7.94 14.62 -1.24
CA TYR A 283 6.80 15.31 -0.68
C TYR A 283 7.27 16.49 0.18
N THR A 284 6.78 17.69 -0.12
CA THR A 284 7.15 18.92 0.61
C THR A 284 6.21 19.14 1.78
N PHE A 285 6.74 19.03 2.98
CA PHE A 285 6.04 19.24 4.24
C PHE A 285 6.38 20.62 4.81
N LYS A 286 5.37 21.44 5.11
CA LYS A 286 5.54 22.86 5.52
C LYS A 286 5.20 23.03 6.98
N ASP A 287 6.08 23.73 7.74
CA ASP A 287 5.79 24.17 9.10
C ASP A 287 5.81 25.68 9.23
N LEU A 288 5.02 26.15 10.19
CA LEU A 288 5.00 27.55 10.56
C LEU A 288 5.84 27.79 11.82
N PRO A 289 6.59 28.91 11.89
CA PRO A 289 7.31 29.28 13.11
C PRO A 289 6.40 29.41 14.32
N ASN A 290 6.89 29.07 15.50
CA ASN A 290 6.15 29.20 16.76
C ASN A 290 5.66 30.63 17.06
N GLY A 291 6.28 31.63 16.45
CA GLY A 291 5.91 33.04 16.62
C GLY A 291 5.12 33.62 15.45
N GLY A 292 4.65 32.81 14.50
CA GLY A 292 4.01 33.27 13.26
C GLY A 292 5.00 33.76 12.21
N PRO A 293 4.52 34.30 11.06
CA PRO A 293 5.35 34.71 9.93
C PRO A 293 6.40 35.77 10.28
N ASP A 294 6.14 36.58 11.30
CA ASP A 294 6.96 37.72 11.70
C ASP A 294 7.87 37.42 12.91
N GLY A 295 7.98 36.15 13.33
CA GLY A 295 8.83 35.73 14.45
C GLY A 295 8.36 36.21 15.83
N GLY A 296 7.20 36.80 15.92
CA GLY A 296 6.60 37.26 17.19
C GLY A 296 5.76 36.17 17.87
N ASP A 297 5.77 36.15 19.20
CA ASP A 297 5.04 35.18 20.06
C ASP A 297 3.50 35.14 19.86
N ASN A 298 2.98 35.73 18.78
CA ASN A 298 1.56 36.07 18.67
C ASN A 298 0.76 35.21 17.72
N TRP A 299 1.40 34.31 16.91
CA TRP A 299 0.68 33.52 15.90
C TRP A 299 -0.31 32.50 16.48
N PHE A 300 0.01 31.93 17.62
CA PHE A 300 -0.87 31.04 18.39
C PHE A 300 -1.22 31.56 19.77
N LYS A 301 -1.07 32.83 20.00
CA LYS A 301 -1.98 33.38 21.00
C LYS A 301 -3.37 33.19 20.38
N LEU A 302 -4.00 32.04 20.71
CA LEU A 302 -5.45 32.03 20.84
C LEU A 302 -5.78 33.40 21.41
N PRO A 303 -6.67 34.20 20.76
CA PRO A 303 -7.11 35.45 21.41
C PRO A 303 -7.29 35.01 22.86
N LYS A 304 -6.51 35.58 23.78
CA LYS A 304 -6.83 35.37 25.20
C LYS A 304 -8.30 35.65 25.17
N THR A 305 -9.12 34.62 25.28
CA THR A 305 -10.55 34.75 25.42
C THR A 305 -10.74 35.30 26.83
N GLY A 306 -10.16 36.48 27.02
CA GLY A 306 -10.62 37.43 28.00
C GLY A 306 -12.04 37.75 27.56
N ALA A 307 -12.88 38.10 28.50
CA ALA A 307 -14.31 38.34 28.35
C ALA A 307 -14.75 38.97 27.01
N ALA A 308 -13.91 39.76 26.35
CA ALA A 308 -14.16 40.38 25.04
C ALA A 308 -14.32 39.39 23.86
N GLY A 309 -13.51 38.32 23.78
CA GLY A 309 -13.61 37.31 22.69
C GLY A 309 -14.86 36.47 22.85
N VAL A 310 -15.16 36.06 24.09
CA VAL A 310 -16.40 35.30 24.38
C VAL A 310 -17.64 36.17 24.09
N ILE A 311 -17.57 37.48 24.41
CA ILE A 311 -18.66 38.43 24.13
C ILE A 311 -18.92 38.57 22.62
N ILE A 312 -17.86 38.63 21.79
CA ILE A 312 -18.02 38.74 20.33
C ILE A 312 -18.67 37.48 19.75
N PHE A 313 -18.21 36.28 20.15
CA PHE A 313 -18.84 35.03 19.71
C PHE A 313 -20.25 34.84 20.26
N ALA A 314 -20.51 35.27 21.51
CA ALA A 314 -21.85 35.26 22.08
C ALA A 314 -22.79 36.24 21.36
N LEU A 315 -22.33 37.43 20.98
CA LEU A 315 -23.12 38.40 20.22
C LEU A 315 -23.40 37.91 18.79
N ILE A 316 -22.42 37.29 18.12
CA ILE A 316 -22.64 36.68 16.80
C ILE A 316 -23.62 35.50 16.92
N GLY A 317 -23.47 34.65 17.92
CA GLY A 317 -24.38 33.54 18.18
C GLY A 317 -25.80 34.00 18.50
N LEU A 318 -25.96 35.03 19.35
CA LEU A 318 -27.26 35.64 19.65
C LEU A 318 -27.88 36.33 18.42
N GLY A 319 -27.06 36.98 17.60
CA GLY A 319 -27.51 37.58 16.33
C GLY A 319 -28.05 36.53 15.35
N LEU A 320 -27.40 35.39 15.23
CA LEU A 320 -27.84 34.27 14.37
C LEU A 320 -29.13 33.63 14.91
N VAL A 321 -29.22 33.41 16.23
CA VAL A 321 -30.43 32.87 16.85
C VAL A 321 -31.60 33.88 16.75
N GLY A 322 -31.34 35.15 17.01
CA GLY A 322 -32.32 36.21 16.91
C GLY A 322 -32.85 36.37 15.48
N SER A 323 -31.98 36.36 14.48
CA SER A 323 -32.38 36.42 13.08
C SER A 323 -33.17 35.20 12.61
N GLY A 324 -32.76 33.99 13.06
CA GLY A 324 -33.48 32.74 12.79
C GLY A 324 -34.88 32.74 13.41
N MET A 325 -35.00 33.22 14.66
CA MET A 325 -36.27 33.32 15.35
C MET A 325 -37.20 34.38 14.71
N PHE A 326 -36.64 35.49 14.24
CA PHE A 326 -37.37 36.52 13.54
C PHE A 326 -37.95 36.01 12.18
N VAL A 327 -37.15 35.29 11.42
CA VAL A 327 -37.58 34.64 10.17
C VAL A 327 -38.69 33.61 10.44
N PHE A 328 -38.51 32.80 11.47
CA PHE A 328 -39.48 31.78 11.88
C PHE A 328 -40.83 32.41 12.26
N LEU A 329 -40.83 33.44 13.11
CA LEU A 329 -42.04 34.15 13.52
C LEU A 329 -42.72 34.86 12.36
N LYS A 330 -41.95 35.44 11.43
CA LYS A 330 -42.47 36.09 10.23
C LYS A 330 -43.13 35.08 9.29
N ASN A 331 -42.55 33.91 9.13
CA ASN A 331 -43.14 32.87 8.29
C ASN A 331 -44.43 32.31 8.92
N ARG A 332 -44.44 32.10 10.21
CA ARG A 332 -45.62 31.65 10.94
C ARG A 332 -46.79 32.61 10.84
N LYS A 333 -46.53 33.93 10.91
CA LYS A 333 -47.54 34.97 10.74
C LYS A 333 -48.13 34.97 9.31
N LYS A 334 -47.33 34.70 8.29
CA LYS A 334 -47.78 34.55 6.90
C LYS A 334 -48.67 33.30 6.68
N GLU A 335 -48.37 32.23 7.37
CA GLU A 335 -49.20 31.00 7.33
C GLU A 335 -50.55 31.20 8.03
N GLU A 336 -50.58 31.95 9.13
CA GLU A 336 -51.84 32.32 9.82
C GLU A 336 -52.69 33.29 9.01
N GLU A 337 -52.10 34.22 8.24
CA GLU A 337 -52.79 35.14 7.35
C GLU A 337 -53.30 34.47 6.04
N GLN A 338 -52.77 33.31 5.66
CA GLN A 338 -53.24 32.54 4.51
C GLN A 338 -54.30 31.48 4.86
N ALA A 339 -54.50 31.21 6.14
CA ALA A 339 -55.46 30.23 6.65
C ALA A 339 -56.78 30.87 7.16
N ALA A 340 -56.90 32.21 7.13
CA ALA A 340 -58.11 33.00 7.42
C ALA A 340 -58.74 33.55 6.15
#